data_f5315a8571025c6d605f2684c50eaaf4
#
_entry.id   f5315a8571025c6d605f2684c50eaaf4
#
_cell.length_a   1.000
_cell.length_b   1.000
_cell.length_c   1.000
_cell.angle_alpha   90.00
_cell.angle_beta   90.00
_cell.angle_gamma   90.00
#
_symmetry.space_group_name_H-M   'P 1'
#
loop_
_entity.id
_entity.type
_entity.pdbx_description
1 polymer ?
#
loop_
_entity_poly.entity_id
_entity_poly.type
_entity_poly.pdbx_seq_one_letter_code
_entity_poly.pdbx_strand_id
1 'polypeptide(L)'
;MPLLVSTRETFGSTLLELGKENANIVVIGGDLNKSTFANIFGAQFPERFFDFGPAEQNMMSVAAGFASSGKIPFVNTFAVFATGRCYDQIRVGIAQPHLNVKIVATHAGIITGEDGVSAQGIEDITLMSALPGFNVVVPSDSIETERAVRTAADTNGPFYIRLSRAATEVIHQDDYKFSLGEAEILREGNDLTIIACGIMVSTALSAADTLSQEGINCRVINMHTIQPLDVKSITQAAKETGAIVTVEEHLLSGSLSSLVSQCVSTNHPVPIEMVGLHNYAESGTAEELLRKYGLTSNDIIKSVRKVLKKKTSFN
;
A
#
# COMPACT_ATOMS: atom_id res chain seq x y z
N MET A 1 24.19 5.29 -5.72
CA MET A 1 22.97 4.62 -6.19
C MET A 1 22.05 4.51 -4.97
N PRO A 2 20.74 4.67 -5.10
CA PRO A 2 19.83 4.48 -3.97
C PRO A 2 19.91 3.04 -3.44
N LEU A 3 19.71 2.88 -2.14
CA LEU A 3 19.63 1.57 -1.51
C LEU A 3 18.27 0.95 -1.85
N LEU A 4 18.27 -0.21 -2.50
CA LEU A 4 17.06 -0.95 -2.83
C LEU A 4 16.91 -2.15 -1.89
N VAL A 5 15.77 -2.27 -1.20
CA VAL A 5 15.47 -3.36 -0.27
C VAL A 5 14.10 -3.95 -0.55
N SER A 6 13.98 -5.26 -0.44
CA SER A 6 12.72 -5.97 -0.68
C SER A 6 11.76 -5.84 0.51
N THR A 7 10.60 -5.24 0.30
CA THR A 7 9.55 -5.15 1.32
C THR A 7 9.03 -6.52 1.76
N ARG A 8 8.99 -7.51 0.85
CA ARG A 8 8.60 -8.90 1.16
C ARG A 8 9.60 -9.60 2.08
N GLU A 9 10.89 -9.40 1.85
CA GLU A 9 11.97 -9.98 2.66
C GLU A 9 11.96 -9.35 4.05
N THR A 10 11.79 -8.04 4.12
CA THR A 10 11.60 -7.32 5.38
C THR A 10 10.38 -7.82 6.15
N PHE A 11 9.26 -8.06 5.47
CA PHE A 11 8.09 -8.68 6.10
C PHE A 11 8.44 -10.04 6.69
N GLY A 12 9.10 -10.93 5.94
CA GLY A 12 9.46 -12.27 6.42
C GLY A 12 10.36 -12.24 7.65
N SER A 13 11.38 -11.37 7.67
CA SER A 13 12.27 -11.18 8.83
C SER A 13 11.56 -10.56 10.03
N THR A 14 10.72 -9.55 9.81
CA THR A 14 9.91 -8.94 10.88
C THR A 14 8.93 -9.95 11.49
N LEU A 15 8.29 -10.75 10.66
CA LEU A 15 7.36 -11.79 11.11
C LEU A 15 8.06 -12.85 11.97
N LEU A 16 9.29 -13.22 11.62
CA LEU A 16 10.13 -14.13 12.42
C LEU A 16 10.41 -13.55 13.82
N GLU A 17 10.80 -12.27 13.90
CA GLU A 17 11.05 -11.61 15.20
C GLU A 17 9.76 -11.52 16.03
N LEU A 18 8.67 -11.09 15.44
CA LEU A 18 7.36 -11.09 16.10
C LEU A 18 6.95 -12.48 16.60
N GLY A 19 7.28 -13.54 15.88
CA GLY A 19 7.05 -14.91 16.31
C GLY A 19 7.85 -15.33 17.54
N LYS A 20 9.04 -14.78 17.75
CA LYS A 20 9.85 -14.96 18.97
C LYS A 20 9.25 -14.18 20.14
N GLU A 21 8.72 -12.98 19.88
CA GLU A 21 8.18 -12.06 20.88
C GLU A 21 6.77 -12.47 21.36
N ASN A 22 5.94 -13.06 20.47
CA ASN A 22 4.53 -13.36 20.76
C ASN A 22 4.11 -14.76 20.27
N ALA A 23 3.87 -15.69 21.21
CA ALA A 23 3.43 -17.06 20.94
C ALA A 23 1.97 -17.16 20.40
N ASN A 24 1.20 -16.08 20.41
CA ASN A 24 -0.15 -16.07 19.83
C ASN A 24 -0.14 -15.82 18.33
N ILE A 25 1.00 -15.40 17.76
CA ILE A 25 1.13 -15.26 16.31
C ILE A 25 1.16 -16.63 15.66
N VAL A 26 0.28 -16.83 14.69
CA VAL A 26 0.23 -17.97 13.79
C VAL A 26 0.28 -17.48 12.35
N VAL A 27 0.87 -18.25 11.44
CA VAL A 27 1.06 -17.87 10.05
C VAL A 27 0.35 -18.86 9.14
N ILE A 28 -0.39 -18.32 8.19
CA ILE A 28 -1.19 -19.09 7.23
C ILE A 28 -0.70 -18.74 5.82
N GLY A 29 -0.26 -19.75 5.09
CA GLY A 29 0.23 -19.64 3.72
C GLY A 29 -0.60 -20.44 2.70
N GLY A 30 -0.46 -20.07 1.44
CA GLY A 30 -1.13 -20.72 0.30
C GLY A 30 -0.13 -21.07 -0.80
N ASP A 31 0.80 -22.03 -0.52
CA ASP A 31 1.87 -22.55 -1.40
C ASP A 31 2.93 -21.54 -1.89
N LEU A 32 2.67 -20.25 -1.82
CA LEU A 32 3.58 -19.17 -2.27
C LEU A 32 4.57 -18.74 -1.17
N ASN A 33 4.79 -19.56 -0.18
CA ASN A 33 5.51 -19.23 1.05
C ASN A 33 6.95 -18.75 0.84
N LYS A 34 7.66 -19.30 -0.17
CA LYS A 34 9.01 -18.82 -0.56
C LYS A 34 8.97 -17.45 -1.20
N SER A 35 7.97 -17.18 -2.04
CA SER A 35 7.80 -15.92 -2.73
C SER A 35 7.38 -14.77 -1.79
N THR A 36 6.63 -15.10 -0.74
CA THR A 36 6.18 -14.17 0.30
C THR A 36 7.15 -14.05 1.47
N PHE A 37 8.19 -14.89 1.53
CA PHE A 37 9.14 -15.04 2.64
C PHE A 37 8.51 -15.55 3.96
N ALA A 38 7.27 -16.02 3.96
CA ALA A 38 6.63 -16.62 5.12
C ALA A 38 7.25 -17.95 5.54
N ASN A 39 7.95 -18.63 4.62
CA ASN A 39 8.71 -19.86 4.90
C ASN A 39 9.79 -19.66 5.97
N ILE A 40 10.29 -18.44 6.20
CA ILE A 40 11.28 -18.13 7.24
C ILE A 40 10.65 -18.38 8.62
N PHE A 41 9.42 -17.92 8.84
CA PHE A 41 8.67 -18.19 10.07
C PHE A 41 8.39 -19.70 10.22
N GLY A 42 7.93 -20.36 9.15
CA GLY A 42 7.60 -21.78 9.15
C GLY A 42 8.78 -22.69 9.48
N ALA A 43 10.00 -22.31 9.07
CA ALA A 43 11.22 -23.04 9.40
C ALA A 43 11.55 -22.98 10.90
N GLN A 44 11.26 -21.86 11.58
CA GLN A 44 11.53 -21.66 13.01
C GLN A 44 10.39 -22.16 13.92
N PHE A 45 9.15 -22.03 13.46
CA PHE A 45 7.93 -22.30 14.24
C PHE A 45 6.96 -23.20 13.47
N PRO A 46 7.34 -24.46 13.13
CA PRO A 46 6.52 -25.33 12.29
C PRO A 46 5.14 -25.63 12.89
N GLU A 47 5.00 -25.62 14.21
CA GLU A 47 3.73 -25.86 14.92
C GLU A 47 2.76 -24.67 14.89
N ARG A 48 3.22 -23.52 14.41
CA ARG A 48 2.44 -22.27 14.26
C ARG A 48 2.33 -21.81 12.80
N PHE A 49 2.81 -22.64 11.88
CA PHE A 49 2.76 -22.38 10.45
C PHE A 49 1.86 -23.39 9.73
N PHE A 50 0.89 -22.88 8.98
CA PHE A 50 -0.12 -23.70 8.30
C PHE A 50 -0.16 -23.37 6.82
N ASP A 51 0.24 -24.32 5.97
CA ASP A 51 0.16 -24.20 4.51
C ASP A 51 -1.06 -24.95 4.00
N PHE A 52 -1.97 -24.22 3.34
CA PHE A 52 -3.23 -24.78 2.80
C PHE A 52 -3.16 -25.08 1.30
N GLY A 53 -2.01 -24.86 0.65
CA GLY A 53 -1.96 -24.87 -0.79
C GLY A 53 -2.78 -23.73 -1.42
N PRO A 54 -3.12 -23.77 -2.71
CA PRO A 54 -3.86 -22.69 -3.40
C PRO A 54 -5.35 -22.67 -3.01
N ALA A 55 -5.65 -22.44 -1.73
CA ALA A 55 -6.98 -22.50 -1.14
C ALA A 55 -7.30 -21.24 -0.29
N GLU A 56 -7.15 -20.05 -0.87
CA GLU A 56 -7.18 -18.78 -0.15
C GLU A 56 -8.53 -18.50 0.55
N GLN A 57 -9.65 -18.97 -0.01
CA GLN A 57 -10.94 -18.89 0.67
C GLN A 57 -10.94 -19.66 2.00
N ASN A 58 -10.34 -20.87 2.00
CA ASN A 58 -10.17 -21.65 3.21
C ASN A 58 -9.20 -20.98 4.20
N MET A 59 -8.09 -20.45 3.69
CA MET A 59 -7.12 -19.70 4.51
C MET A 59 -7.79 -18.57 5.30
N MET A 60 -8.62 -17.75 4.65
CA MET A 60 -9.32 -16.63 5.30
C MET A 60 -10.34 -17.11 6.33
N SER A 61 -11.07 -18.20 6.03
CA SER A 61 -12.02 -18.79 6.97
C SER A 61 -11.34 -19.38 8.21
N VAL A 62 -10.21 -20.08 8.02
CA VAL A 62 -9.39 -20.62 9.13
C VAL A 62 -8.76 -19.49 9.94
N ALA A 63 -8.28 -18.43 9.30
CA ALA A 63 -7.76 -17.25 9.98
C ALA A 63 -8.81 -16.62 10.91
N ALA A 64 -10.04 -16.50 10.44
CA ALA A 64 -11.16 -16.04 11.26
C ALA A 64 -11.37 -16.94 12.51
N GLY A 65 -11.27 -18.27 12.35
CA GLY A 65 -11.33 -19.23 13.44
C GLY A 65 -10.20 -19.06 14.46
N PHE A 66 -8.96 -18.91 14.00
CA PHE A 66 -7.81 -18.64 14.87
C PHE A 66 -7.99 -17.33 15.63
N ALA A 67 -8.40 -16.24 14.94
CA ALA A 67 -8.61 -14.95 15.58
C ALA A 67 -9.73 -15.01 16.64
N SER A 68 -10.83 -15.72 16.37
CA SER A 68 -11.90 -15.96 17.33
C SER A 68 -11.45 -16.75 18.57
N SER A 69 -10.36 -17.53 18.44
CA SER A 69 -9.74 -18.29 19.54
C SER A 69 -8.64 -17.51 20.26
N GLY A 70 -8.47 -16.21 20.00
CA GLY A 70 -7.49 -15.34 20.65
C GLY A 70 -6.07 -15.39 20.03
N LYS A 71 -5.91 -16.02 18.86
CA LYS A 71 -4.64 -15.97 18.12
C LYS A 71 -4.58 -14.72 17.23
N ILE A 72 -3.37 -14.41 16.76
CA ILE A 72 -3.09 -13.32 15.82
C ILE A 72 -2.62 -13.95 14.50
N PRO A 73 -3.53 -14.33 13.60
CA PRO A 73 -3.17 -14.94 12.33
C PRO A 73 -2.64 -13.89 11.35
N PHE A 74 -1.45 -14.16 10.81
CA PHE A 74 -0.89 -13.51 9.63
C PHE A 74 -1.15 -14.39 8.42
N VAL A 75 -1.97 -13.91 7.49
CA VAL A 75 -2.31 -14.63 6.25
C VAL A 75 -1.52 -14.01 5.10
N ASN A 76 -0.78 -14.83 4.35
CA ASN A 76 0.06 -14.32 3.28
C ASN A 76 -0.05 -15.14 1.99
N THR A 77 -0.28 -14.40 0.90
CA THR A 77 -0.30 -14.86 -0.49
C THR A 77 -0.13 -13.63 -1.40
N PHE A 78 -0.31 -13.78 -2.71
CA PHE A 78 -0.30 -12.62 -3.61
C PHE A 78 -1.56 -11.77 -3.47
N ALA A 79 -1.42 -10.46 -3.71
CA ALA A 79 -2.50 -9.48 -3.51
C ALA A 79 -3.77 -9.83 -4.30
N VAL A 80 -3.63 -10.21 -5.56
CA VAL A 80 -4.75 -10.61 -6.43
C VAL A 80 -5.51 -11.83 -5.87
N PHE A 81 -4.80 -12.78 -5.26
CA PHE A 81 -5.42 -13.99 -4.70
C PHE A 81 -6.00 -13.73 -3.31
N ALA A 82 -5.31 -12.92 -2.50
CA ALA A 82 -5.76 -12.56 -1.16
C ALA A 82 -7.10 -11.80 -1.16
N THR A 83 -7.34 -10.97 -2.17
CA THR A 83 -8.47 -10.02 -2.14
C THR A 83 -9.62 -10.44 -3.05
N GLY A 84 -9.35 -10.83 -4.29
CA GLY A 84 -10.40 -11.10 -5.27
C GLY A 84 -11.23 -12.34 -4.93
N ARG A 85 -10.60 -13.52 -4.94
CA ARG A 85 -11.31 -14.81 -4.82
C ARG A 85 -11.86 -15.11 -3.44
N CYS A 86 -11.39 -14.45 -2.40
CA CYS A 86 -11.83 -14.69 -1.01
C CYS A 86 -12.53 -13.46 -0.37
N TYR A 87 -13.00 -12.53 -1.18
CA TYR A 87 -13.61 -11.28 -0.70
C TYR A 87 -14.80 -11.53 0.26
N ASP A 88 -15.66 -12.50 -0.05
CA ASP A 88 -16.82 -12.81 0.82
C ASP A 88 -16.39 -13.39 2.17
N GLN A 89 -15.37 -14.28 2.18
CA GLN A 89 -14.83 -14.83 3.43
C GLN A 89 -14.21 -13.73 4.29
N ILE A 90 -13.50 -12.78 3.68
CA ILE A 90 -12.96 -11.62 4.40
C ILE A 90 -14.08 -10.73 4.93
N ARG A 91 -15.07 -10.41 4.08
CA ARG A 91 -16.19 -9.56 4.44
C ARG A 91 -17.00 -10.12 5.60
N VAL A 92 -17.46 -11.37 5.49
CA VAL A 92 -18.37 -11.98 6.47
C VAL A 92 -17.61 -12.56 7.67
N GLY A 93 -16.47 -13.20 7.42
CA GLY A 93 -15.72 -13.92 8.46
C GLY A 93 -14.76 -13.04 9.25
N ILE A 94 -14.27 -11.94 8.69
CA ILE A 94 -13.20 -11.12 9.31
C ILE A 94 -13.70 -9.69 9.57
N ALA A 95 -14.18 -8.98 8.53
CA ALA A 95 -14.52 -7.57 8.63
C ALA A 95 -15.76 -7.33 9.51
N GLN A 96 -16.87 -8.02 9.25
CA GLN A 96 -18.12 -7.83 10.01
C GLN A 96 -17.95 -8.10 11.52
N PRO A 97 -17.31 -9.19 11.96
CA PRO A 97 -17.05 -9.44 13.38
C PRO A 97 -15.81 -8.69 13.91
N HIS A 98 -15.14 -7.90 13.08
CA HIS A 98 -13.94 -7.11 13.43
C HIS A 98 -12.82 -7.96 14.04
N LEU A 99 -12.53 -9.12 13.45
CA LEU A 99 -11.54 -10.07 13.97
C LEU A 99 -10.09 -9.60 13.73
N ASN A 100 -9.23 -9.98 14.65
CA ASN A 100 -7.82 -9.59 14.66
C ASN A 100 -6.97 -10.40 13.66
N VAL A 101 -7.27 -10.29 12.37
CA VAL A 101 -6.56 -10.96 11.27
C VAL A 101 -5.67 -9.98 10.51
N LYS A 102 -4.42 -10.37 10.22
CA LYS A 102 -3.45 -9.59 9.47
C LYS A 102 -3.25 -10.22 8.10
N ILE A 103 -3.83 -9.63 7.06
CA ILE A 103 -3.63 -10.05 5.68
C ILE A 103 -2.44 -9.26 5.13
N VAL A 104 -1.31 -9.91 4.91
CA VAL A 104 -0.12 -9.29 4.33
C VAL A 104 0.09 -9.87 2.94
N ALA A 105 -0.26 -9.09 1.94
CA ALA A 105 -0.26 -9.52 0.55
C ALA A 105 0.94 -8.95 -0.22
N THR A 106 1.63 -9.81 -0.97
CA THR A 106 2.78 -9.43 -1.81
C THR A 106 2.40 -9.44 -3.28
N HIS A 107 3.32 -9.09 -4.16
CA HIS A 107 3.10 -9.08 -5.63
C HIS A 107 1.90 -8.21 -6.02
N ALA A 108 1.72 -7.10 -5.31
CA ALA A 108 0.72 -6.12 -5.67
C ALA A 108 1.21 -5.21 -6.80
N GLY A 109 0.27 -4.75 -7.63
CA GLY A 109 0.55 -3.84 -8.72
C GLY A 109 1.13 -4.48 -9.98
N ILE A 110 1.39 -3.65 -10.98
CA ILE A 110 1.91 -4.08 -12.29
C ILE A 110 3.41 -4.43 -12.24
N ILE A 111 4.16 -3.98 -11.20
CA ILE A 111 5.56 -4.38 -11.01
C ILE A 111 5.72 -5.85 -10.59
N THR A 112 4.62 -6.58 -10.44
CA THR A 112 4.63 -8.04 -10.43
C THR A 112 5.28 -8.58 -11.71
N GLY A 113 5.21 -7.83 -12.80
CA GLY A 113 6.08 -7.97 -13.97
C GLY A 113 5.69 -9.11 -14.86
N GLU A 114 6.64 -10.01 -15.13
CA GLU A 114 6.53 -11.11 -16.10
C GLU A 114 5.43 -12.11 -15.78
N ASP A 115 5.02 -12.23 -14.50
CA ASP A 115 3.92 -13.11 -14.09
C ASP A 115 2.59 -12.71 -14.76
N GLY A 116 2.47 -11.45 -15.21
CA GLY A 116 1.37 -10.96 -16.02
C GLY A 116 0.09 -10.67 -15.25
N VAL A 117 -0.95 -10.34 -16.00
CA VAL A 117 -2.23 -9.80 -15.49
C VAL A 117 -2.92 -10.70 -14.45
N SER A 118 -2.77 -12.02 -14.57
CA SER A 118 -3.39 -12.97 -13.64
C SER A 118 -2.77 -12.94 -12.23
N ALA A 119 -1.58 -12.35 -12.08
CA ALA A 119 -0.88 -12.21 -10.81
C ALA A 119 -0.77 -10.74 -10.34
N GLN A 120 -1.06 -9.77 -11.21
CA GLN A 120 -0.99 -8.34 -10.92
C GLN A 120 -2.25 -7.90 -10.15
N GLY A 121 -2.13 -7.68 -8.82
CA GLY A 121 -3.20 -7.13 -8.00
C GLY A 121 -3.28 -5.62 -8.17
N ILE A 122 -4.28 -5.12 -8.88
CA ILE A 122 -4.51 -3.69 -9.11
C ILE A 122 -5.87 -3.18 -8.65
N GLU A 123 -6.68 -4.06 -8.04
CA GLU A 123 -7.99 -3.77 -7.45
C GLU A 123 -7.99 -3.93 -5.92
N ASP A 124 -6.91 -4.41 -5.36
CA ASP A 124 -6.78 -4.86 -3.97
C ASP A 124 -7.04 -3.74 -2.94
N ILE A 125 -6.50 -2.54 -3.15
CA ILE A 125 -6.76 -1.40 -2.27
C ILE A 125 -8.25 -1.05 -2.27
N THR A 126 -8.88 -1.00 -3.44
CA THR A 126 -10.32 -0.70 -3.57
C THR A 126 -11.18 -1.71 -2.81
N LEU A 127 -10.90 -3.00 -3.02
CA LEU A 127 -11.67 -4.08 -2.38
C LEU A 127 -11.54 -4.02 -0.86
N MET A 128 -10.34 -3.82 -0.34
CA MET A 128 -10.10 -3.81 1.10
C MET A 128 -10.58 -2.52 1.77
N SER A 129 -10.44 -1.37 1.10
CA SER A 129 -10.94 -0.08 1.62
C SER A 129 -12.47 0.01 1.60
N ALA A 130 -13.17 -0.81 0.81
CA ALA A 130 -14.62 -0.89 0.85
C ALA A 130 -15.17 -1.61 2.10
N LEU A 131 -14.32 -2.27 2.90
CA LEU A 131 -14.73 -3.00 4.09
C LEU A 131 -14.65 -2.10 5.33
N PRO A 132 -15.78 -1.79 6.00
CA PRO A 132 -15.77 -0.94 7.18
C PRO A 132 -14.91 -1.53 8.31
N GLY A 133 -14.09 -0.68 8.95
CA GLY A 133 -13.23 -1.07 10.08
C GLY A 133 -11.97 -1.82 9.70
N PHE A 134 -11.71 -2.06 8.42
CA PHE A 134 -10.41 -2.58 7.95
C PHE A 134 -9.34 -1.48 7.99
N ASN A 135 -8.13 -1.83 8.41
CA ASN A 135 -6.97 -0.96 8.24
C ASN A 135 -6.26 -1.37 6.94
N VAL A 136 -6.07 -0.42 6.03
CA VAL A 136 -5.42 -0.65 4.73
C VAL A 136 -4.14 0.17 4.65
N VAL A 137 -3.00 -0.52 4.60
CA VAL A 137 -1.66 0.08 4.68
C VAL A 137 -0.83 -0.32 3.45
N VAL A 138 -0.18 0.66 2.84
CA VAL A 138 0.62 0.54 1.62
C VAL A 138 2.00 1.15 1.87
N PRO A 139 2.92 0.42 2.55
CA PRO A 139 4.24 0.94 2.86
C PRO A 139 5.06 1.26 1.61
N SER A 140 5.87 2.30 1.67
CA SER A 140 6.70 2.78 0.57
C SER A 140 8.06 2.06 0.47
N ASP A 141 8.63 1.67 1.61
CA ASP A 141 9.95 1.03 1.69
C ASP A 141 10.04 -0.04 2.79
N SER A 142 11.24 -0.58 2.98
CA SER A 142 11.51 -1.62 3.96
C SER A 142 11.36 -1.14 5.41
N ILE A 143 11.80 0.06 5.74
CA ILE A 143 11.71 0.61 7.10
C ILE A 143 10.26 0.84 7.48
N GLU A 144 9.48 1.46 6.61
CA GLU A 144 8.05 1.64 6.82
C GLU A 144 7.32 0.29 6.86
N THR A 145 7.72 -0.69 6.06
CA THR A 145 7.16 -2.06 6.11
C THR A 145 7.36 -2.71 7.46
N GLU A 146 8.57 -2.67 8.02
CA GLU A 146 8.84 -3.21 9.36
C GLU A 146 7.93 -2.57 10.41
N ARG A 147 7.86 -1.25 10.42
CA ARG A 147 7.06 -0.49 11.39
C ARG A 147 5.56 -0.76 11.23
N ALA A 148 5.07 -0.83 10.00
CA ALA A 148 3.67 -1.13 9.70
C ALA A 148 3.28 -2.55 10.15
N VAL A 149 4.13 -3.55 9.92
CA VAL A 149 3.89 -4.94 10.32
C VAL A 149 3.89 -5.08 11.83
N ARG A 150 4.81 -4.43 12.56
CA ARG A 150 4.83 -4.41 14.03
C ARG A 150 3.58 -3.70 14.58
N THR A 151 3.23 -2.53 14.04
CA THR A 151 2.02 -1.81 14.44
C THR A 151 0.76 -2.66 14.21
N ALA A 152 0.69 -3.40 13.12
CA ALA A 152 -0.43 -4.31 12.87
C ALA A 152 -0.49 -5.45 13.90
N ALA A 153 0.65 -6.01 14.32
CA ALA A 153 0.68 -7.05 15.36
C ALA A 153 0.15 -6.56 16.70
N ASP A 154 0.45 -5.32 17.06
CA ASP A 154 0.08 -4.69 18.35
C ASP A 154 -1.33 -4.08 18.34
N THR A 155 -1.90 -3.80 17.18
CA THR A 155 -3.22 -3.17 17.05
C THR A 155 -4.31 -4.24 16.86
N ASN A 156 -5.33 -4.22 17.69
CA ASN A 156 -6.47 -5.14 17.52
C ASN A 156 -7.34 -4.74 16.31
N GLY A 157 -7.82 -5.73 15.59
CA GLY A 157 -8.68 -5.55 14.41
C GLY A 157 -8.04 -6.01 13.09
N PRO A 158 -8.79 -5.98 12.00
CA PRO A 158 -8.35 -6.50 10.72
C PRO A 158 -7.41 -5.51 9.99
N PHE A 159 -6.37 -6.06 9.37
CA PHE A 159 -5.40 -5.32 8.56
C PHE A 159 -5.25 -5.95 7.18
N TYR A 160 -5.07 -5.10 6.19
CA TYR A 160 -4.51 -5.42 4.89
C TYR A 160 -3.23 -4.60 4.70
N ILE A 161 -2.10 -5.27 4.53
CA ILE A 161 -0.80 -4.64 4.23
C ILE A 161 -0.39 -5.06 2.82
N ARG A 162 -0.19 -4.06 1.96
CA ARG A 162 0.12 -4.23 0.55
C ARG A 162 1.61 -4.10 0.29
N LEU A 163 2.25 -5.17 -0.20
CA LEU A 163 3.68 -5.20 -0.48
C LEU A 163 3.96 -5.47 -1.96
N SER A 164 5.05 -4.91 -2.45
CA SER A 164 5.49 -5.09 -3.83
C SER A 164 6.27 -6.40 -4.04
N ARG A 165 6.43 -6.82 -5.30
CA ARG A 165 7.36 -7.90 -5.70
C ARG A 165 8.80 -7.40 -5.79
N ALA A 166 9.00 -6.25 -6.44
CA ALA A 166 10.31 -5.67 -6.63
C ALA A 166 10.84 -5.02 -5.35
N ALA A 167 12.17 -4.92 -5.23
CA ALA A 167 12.79 -4.10 -4.21
C ALA A 167 12.47 -2.62 -4.44
N THR A 168 12.27 -1.88 -3.36
CA THR A 168 11.96 -0.45 -3.36
C THR A 168 13.12 0.36 -2.84
N GLU A 169 13.20 1.61 -3.25
CA GLU A 169 14.17 2.56 -2.71
C GLU A 169 13.86 2.84 -1.24
N VAL A 170 14.88 2.77 -0.38
CA VAL A 170 14.75 3.13 1.04
C VAL A 170 14.80 4.65 1.15
N ILE A 171 13.70 5.24 1.59
CA ILE A 171 13.51 6.69 1.74
C ILE A 171 13.48 7.15 3.20
N HIS A 172 13.11 6.25 4.12
CA HIS A 172 13.08 6.53 5.55
C HIS A 172 14.41 6.24 6.23
N GLN A 173 14.61 6.82 7.42
CA GLN A 173 15.75 6.56 8.29
C GLN A 173 15.34 5.62 9.43
N ASP A 174 16.31 5.05 10.14
CA ASP A 174 16.06 4.07 11.22
C ASP A 174 15.22 4.62 12.38
N ASP A 175 15.22 5.94 12.59
CA ASP A 175 14.44 6.63 13.62
C ASP A 175 13.00 6.96 13.21
N TYR A 176 12.59 6.58 11.99
CA TYR A 176 11.24 6.75 11.48
C TYR A 176 10.18 6.16 12.42
N LYS A 177 9.11 6.92 12.64
CA LYS A 177 7.97 6.53 13.47
C LYS A 177 6.72 6.42 12.63
N PHE A 178 6.23 5.22 12.50
CA PHE A 178 4.98 4.93 11.82
C PHE A 178 3.78 5.26 12.74
N SER A 179 2.85 6.05 12.25
CA SER A 179 1.58 6.38 12.92
C SER A 179 0.41 5.98 12.03
N LEU A 180 -0.34 4.95 12.42
CA LEU A 180 -1.48 4.47 11.65
C LEU A 180 -2.53 5.57 11.47
N GLY A 181 -2.90 5.89 10.21
CA GLY A 181 -3.89 6.92 9.88
C GLY A 181 -3.36 8.35 9.85
N GLU A 182 -2.06 8.57 10.06
CA GLU A 182 -1.41 9.87 9.96
C GLU A 182 -0.44 9.86 8.77
N ALA A 183 -0.66 10.74 7.80
CA ALA A 183 0.21 10.85 6.63
C ALA A 183 1.51 11.58 6.96
N GLU A 184 2.60 11.24 6.26
CA GLU A 184 3.90 11.86 6.44
C GLU A 184 4.19 12.90 5.35
N ILE A 185 4.66 14.08 5.75
CA ILE A 185 5.19 15.09 4.82
C ILE A 185 6.68 14.84 4.63
N LEU A 186 7.04 14.23 3.50
CA LEU A 186 8.44 13.94 3.14
C LEU A 186 9.17 15.14 2.58
N ARG A 187 8.42 16.10 2.02
CA ARG A 187 8.96 17.32 1.44
C ARG A 187 7.96 18.46 1.59
N GLU A 188 8.42 19.58 2.05
CA GLU A 188 7.62 20.81 2.08
C GLU A 188 7.60 21.51 0.72
N GLY A 189 6.48 22.20 0.43
CA GLY A 189 6.28 22.97 -0.78
C GLY A 189 4.94 23.71 -0.74
N ASN A 190 4.81 24.76 -1.56
CA ASN A 190 3.67 25.67 -1.51
C ASN A 190 2.97 25.84 -2.87
N ASP A 191 3.50 25.31 -3.97
CA ASP A 191 2.89 25.49 -5.29
C ASP A 191 1.75 24.48 -5.55
N LEU A 192 1.96 23.24 -5.12
CA LEU A 192 0.98 22.14 -5.16
C LEU A 192 1.41 21.03 -4.21
N THR A 193 0.51 20.06 -3.98
CA THR A 193 0.82 18.84 -3.22
C THR A 193 0.76 17.60 -4.11
N ILE A 194 1.78 16.73 -4.02
CA ILE A 194 1.76 15.37 -4.57
C ILE A 194 1.47 14.42 -3.41
N ILE A 195 0.40 13.63 -3.51
CA ILE A 195 0.03 12.60 -2.53
C ILE A 195 0.26 11.24 -3.15
N ALA A 196 1.20 10.47 -2.62
CA ALA A 196 1.57 9.16 -3.16
C ALA A 196 1.49 8.07 -2.10
N CYS A 197 1.40 6.80 -2.50
CA CYS A 197 1.50 5.65 -1.60
C CYS A 197 2.38 4.54 -2.21
N GLY A 198 2.92 3.70 -1.35
CA GLY A 198 3.74 2.56 -1.75
C GLY A 198 4.95 2.96 -2.59
N ILE A 199 5.27 2.14 -3.57
CA ILE A 199 6.45 2.36 -4.44
C ILE A 199 6.45 3.70 -5.19
N MET A 200 5.27 4.31 -5.36
CA MET A 200 5.15 5.57 -6.09
C MET A 200 5.66 6.78 -5.29
N VAL A 201 5.95 6.62 -4.01
CA VAL A 201 6.47 7.70 -3.15
C VAL A 201 7.87 8.14 -3.59
N SER A 202 8.79 7.21 -3.83
CA SER A 202 10.13 7.54 -4.32
C SER A 202 10.09 8.18 -5.71
N THR A 203 9.18 7.71 -6.58
CA THR A 203 8.94 8.31 -7.91
C THR A 203 8.40 9.75 -7.79
N ALA A 204 7.52 10.01 -6.81
CA ALA A 204 7.00 11.34 -6.54
C ALA A 204 8.08 12.30 -6.01
N LEU A 205 8.98 11.82 -5.13
CA LEU A 205 10.14 12.59 -4.66
C LEU A 205 11.07 12.95 -5.81
N SER A 206 11.40 12.00 -6.68
CA SER A 206 12.22 12.24 -7.88
C SER A 206 11.59 13.27 -8.84
N ALA A 207 10.26 13.20 -9.03
CA ALA A 207 9.55 14.21 -9.82
C ALA A 207 9.60 15.60 -9.18
N ALA A 208 9.43 15.69 -7.84
CA ALA A 208 9.51 16.94 -7.10
C ALA A 208 10.90 17.55 -7.13
N ASP A 209 11.98 16.73 -7.11
CA ASP A 209 13.35 17.20 -7.24
C ASP A 209 13.63 17.82 -8.63
N THR A 210 13.14 17.18 -9.69
CA THR A 210 13.23 17.72 -11.05
C THR A 210 12.47 19.03 -11.19
N LEU A 211 11.24 19.10 -10.65
CA LEU A 211 10.39 20.30 -10.72
C LEU A 211 10.99 21.47 -9.92
N SER A 212 11.68 21.20 -8.82
CA SER A 212 12.32 22.27 -8.04
C SER A 212 13.45 22.98 -8.79
N GLN A 213 14.13 22.28 -9.70
CA GLN A 213 15.14 22.89 -10.60
C GLN A 213 14.48 23.84 -11.62
N GLU A 214 13.19 23.68 -11.87
CA GLU A 214 12.37 24.56 -12.71
C GLU A 214 11.64 25.67 -11.91
N GLY A 215 11.90 25.75 -10.59
CA GLY A 215 11.29 26.74 -9.70
C GLY A 215 9.88 26.37 -9.20
N ILE A 216 9.46 25.10 -9.36
CA ILE A 216 8.16 24.59 -8.87
C ILE A 216 8.39 23.81 -7.57
N ASN A 217 7.87 24.32 -6.46
CA ASN A 217 8.04 23.74 -5.12
C ASN A 217 6.85 22.86 -4.74
N CYS A 218 6.97 21.57 -4.97
CA CYS A 218 5.96 20.58 -4.62
C CYS A 218 6.09 20.13 -3.16
N ARG A 219 4.97 20.11 -2.41
CA ARG A 219 4.87 19.30 -1.20
C ARG A 219 4.71 17.85 -1.62
N VAL A 220 5.37 16.91 -0.92
CA VAL A 220 5.19 15.46 -1.14
C VAL A 220 4.71 14.83 0.15
N ILE A 221 3.57 14.16 0.08
CA ILE A 221 2.93 13.45 1.19
C ILE A 221 2.96 11.94 0.88
N ASN A 222 3.52 11.17 1.80
CA ASN A 222 3.39 9.72 1.84
C ASN A 222 2.07 9.36 2.56
N MET A 223 1.10 8.86 1.83
CA MET A 223 -0.18 8.36 2.36
C MET A 223 -0.11 6.85 2.54
N HIS A 224 0.74 6.40 3.45
CA HIS A 224 0.94 4.97 3.72
C HIS A 224 -0.31 4.27 4.27
N THR A 225 -1.21 4.99 4.91
CA THR A 225 -2.51 4.46 5.38
C THR A 225 -3.64 4.99 4.49
N ILE A 226 -4.26 4.08 3.76
CA ILE A 226 -5.40 4.41 2.88
C ILE A 226 -6.70 4.39 3.68
N GLN A 227 -6.79 3.52 4.69
CA GLN A 227 -7.90 3.47 5.64
C GLN A 227 -7.37 3.10 7.02
N PRO A 228 -7.65 3.94 8.05
CA PRO A 228 -8.35 5.24 7.98
C PRO A 228 -7.55 6.29 7.21
N LEU A 229 -8.24 7.09 6.39
CA LEU A 229 -7.60 8.15 5.60
C LEU A 229 -7.29 9.38 6.47
N ASP A 230 -6.13 10.00 6.30
CA ASP A 230 -5.79 11.26 6.97
C ASP A 230 -6.48 12.46 6.29
N VAL A 231 -7.75 12.63 6.58
CA VAL A 231 -8.58 13.73 6.08
C VAL A 231 -8.03 15.10 6.46
N LYS A 232 -7.39 15.21 7.65
CA LYS A 232 -6.82 16.45 8.14
C LYS A 232 -5.66 16.92 7.27
N SER A 233 -4.69 16.06 7.03
CA SER A 233 -3.51 16.37 6.20
C SER A 233 -3.89 16.69 4.76
N ILE A 234 -4.85 15.95 4.17
CA ILE A 234 -5.35 16.23 2.81
C ILE A 234 -6.03 17.60 2.75
N THR A 235 -6.91 17.88 3.71
CA THR A 235 -7.65 19.16 3.75
C THR A 235 -6.70 20.35 3.95
N GLN A 236 -5.68 20.19 4.81
CA GLN A 236 -4.66 21.21 5.02
C GLN A 236 -3.83 21.43 3.76
N ALA A 237 -3.39 20.35 3.11
CA ALA A 237 -2.66 20.44 1.84
C ALA A 237 -3.47 21.16 0.76
N ALA A 238 -4.76 20.84 0.62
CA ALA A 238 -5.65 21.52 -0.33
C ALA A 238 -5.73 23.03 -0.06
N LYS A 239 -5.90 23.45 1.21
CA LYS A 239 -5.96 24.87 1.60
C LYS A 239 -4.66 25.62 1.36
N GLU A 240 -3.52 25.00 1.68
CA GLU A 240 -2.21 25.67 1.65
C GLU A 240 -1.63 25.72 0.23
N THR A 241 -1.80 24.66 -0.56
CA THR A 241 -1.17 24.54 -1.87
C THR A 241 -2.12 24.71 -3.05
N GLY A 242 -3.42 24.65 -2.85
CA GLY A 242 -4.46 24.99 -3.84
C GLY A 242 -4.53 24.07 -5.07
N ALA A 243 -3.76 22.98 -5.13
CA ALA A 243 -3.80 21.97 -6.18
C ALA A 243 -3.18 20.66 -5.72
N ILE A 244 -3.68 19.52 -6.19
CA ILE A 244 -3.21 18.19 -5.79
C ILE A 244 -2.95 17.31 -7.01
N VAL A 245 -1.89 16.50 -6.94
CA VAL A 245 -1.65 15.35 -7.82
C VAL A 245 -1.63 14.10 -6.96
N THR A 246 -2.47 13.11 -7.25
CA THR A 246 -2.41 11.79 -6.59
C THR A 246 -1.63 10.81 -7.43
N VAL A 247 -0.87 9.91 -6.79
CA VAL A 247 0.02 8.98 -7.49
C VAL A 247 -0.06 7.60 -6.83
N GLU A 248 -0.49 6.59 -7.60
CA GLU A 248 -0.63 5.22 -7.11
C GLU A 248 -0.39 4.18 -8.22
N GLU A 249 0.18 3.05 -7.87
CA GLU A 249 0.31 1.90 -8.76
C GLU A 249 -0.91 0.97 -8.57
N HIS A 250 -2.07 1.49 -8.95
CA HIS A 250 -3.37 0.84 -8.76
C HIS A 250 -4.39 1.44 -9.74
N LEU A 251 -5.55 0.81 -9.91
CA LEU A 251 -6.68 1.44 -10.62
C LEU A 251 -7.11 2.71 -9.88
N LEU A 252 -7.38 3.77 -10.64
CA LEU A 252 -7.83 5.05 -10.10
C LEU A 252 -9.20 4.99 -9.42
N SER A 253 -10.01 3.98 -9.78
CA SER A 253 -11.36 3.81 -9.23
C SER A 253 -11.33 3.17 -7.84
N GLY A 254 -11.79 3.89 -6.82
CA GLY A 254 -12.04 3.39 -5.48
C GLY A 254 -10.82 3.32 -4.56
N SER A 255 -9.63 3.76 -5.00
CA SER A 255 -8.40 3.75 -4.19
C SER A 255 -7.96 5.16 -3.80
N LEU A 256 -6.67 5.39 -3.56
CA LEU A 256 -6.12 6.67 -3.07
C LEU A 256 -6.68 7.87 -3.82
N SER A 257 -6.63 7.88 -5.14
CA SER A 257 -7.09 9.01 -5.96
C SER A 257 -8.57 9.31 -5.76
N SER A 258 -9.40 8.29 -5.72
CA SER A 258 -10.85 8.42 -5.47
C SER A 258 -11.14 8.94 -4.06
N LEU A 259 -10.46 8.40 -3.05
CA LEU A 259 -10.65 8.80 -1.64
C LEU A 259 -10.17 10.23 -1.39
N VAL A 260 -9.02 10.61 -1.96
CA VAL A 260 -8.52 12.01 -1.88
C VAL A 260 -9.48 12.95 -2.60
N SER A 261 -10.00 12.58 -3.77
CA SER A 261 -10.97 13.41 -4.51
C SER A 261 -12.26 13.60 -3.72
N GLN A 262 -12.78 12.54 -3.09
CA GLN A 262 -13.95 12.62 -2.22
C GLN A 262 -13.68 13.53 -1.02
N CYS A 263 -12.53 13.39 -0.36
CA CYS A 263 -12.12 14.22 0.76
C CYS A 263 -12.04 15.70 0.35
N VAL A 264 -11.37 15.99 -0.75
CA VAL A 264 -11.16 17.37 -1.25
C VAL A 264 -12.48 18.01 -1.66
N SER A 265 -13.31 17.32 -2.44
CA SER A 265 -14.61 17.86 -2.89
C SER A 265 -15.56 18.18 -1.73
N THR A 266 -15.43 17.45 -0.62
CA THR A 266 -16.29 17.65 0.57
C THR A 266 -15.78 18.74 1.51
N ASN A 267 -14.44 18.88 1.67
CA ASN A 267 -13.85 19.74 2.69
C ASN A 267 -13.25 21.05 2.13
N HIS A 268 -12.51 20.99 1.03
CA HIS A 268 -11.89 22.15 0.40
C HIS A 268 -11.60 21.88 -1.09
N PRO A 269 -12.54 22.19 -2.00
CA PRO A 269 -12.41 21.90 -3.42
C PRO A 269 -11.23 22.63 -4.07
N VAL A 270 -10.35 21.85 -4.70
CA VAL A 270 -9.21 22.32 -5.51
C VAL A 270 -9.04 21.44 -6.73
N PRO A 271 -8.37 21.90 -7.80
CA PRO A 271 -8.03 21.05 -8.94
C PRO A 271 -7.18 19.84 -8.56
N ILE A 272 -7.56 18.69 -9.11
CA ILE A 272 -6.82 17.42 -8.93
C ILE A 272 -6.46 16.84 -10.30
N GLU A 273 -5.26 16.31 -10.41
CA GLU A 273 -4.83 15.37 -11.45
C GLU A 273 -4.46 14.04 -10.80
N MET A 274 -4.66 12.94 -11.52
CA MET A 274 -4.46 11.60 -11.00
C MET A 274 -3.49 10.85 -11.88
N VAL A 275 -2.51 10.18 -11.28
CA VAL A 275 -1.56 9.27 -11.92
C VAL A 275 -1.80 7.87 -11.36
N GLY A 276 -2.23 6.95 -12.21
CA GLY A 276 -2.59 5.58 -11.86
C GLY A 276 -3.08 4.81 -13.07
N LEU A 277 -3.58 3.62 -12.86
CA LEU A 277 -4.00 2.71 -13.91
C LEU A 277 -5.46 2.92 -14.30
N HIS A 278 -5.75 2.72 -15.58
CA HIS A 278 -7.11 2.76 -16.15
C HIS A 278 -7.60 1.39 -16.61
N ASN A 279 -6.68 0.46 -16.87
CA ASN A 279 -6.96 -0.87 -17.40
C ASN A 279 -5.98 -1.90 -16.86
N TYR A 280 -6.24 -3.17 -17.12
CA TYR A 280 -5.31 -4.26 -16.90
C TYR A 280 -4.02 -4.06 -17.72
N ALA A 281 -2.91 -4.48 -17.14
CA ALA A 281 -1.61 -4.47 -17.81
C ALA A 281 -1.35 -5.81 -18.52
N GLU A 282 -0.12 -6.01 -18.96
CA GLU A 282 0.36 -7.22 -19.65
C GLU A 282 1.61 -7.76 -18.94
N SER A 283 2.18 -8.85 -19.44
CA SER A 283 3.50 -9.33 -19.02
C SER A 283 4.61 -8.44 -19.58
N GLY A 284 5.61 -8.15 -18.77
CA GLY A 284 6.77 -7.35 -19.13
C GLY A 284 7.68 -7.15 -17.93
N THR A 285 8.81 -6.49 -18.11
CA THR A 285 9.63 -6.07 -16.97
C THR A 285 8.94 -4.94 -16.21
N ALA A 286 9.18 -4.84 -14.89
CA ALA A 286 8.58 -3.78 -14.07
C ALA A 286 8.81 -2.37 -14.67
N GLU A 287 10.04 -2.10 -15.14
CA GLU A 287 10.41 -0.81 -15.74
C GLU A 287 9.63 -0.52 -17.03
N GLU A 288 9.50 -1.50 -17.93
CA GLU A 288 8.74 -1.37 -19.19
C GLU A 288 7.27 -1.10 -18.90
N LEU A 289 6.68 -1.82 -17.93
CA LEU A 289 5.29 -1.65 -17.53
C LEU A 289 5.04 -0.28 -16.92
N LEU A 290 5.86 0.18 -15.97
CA LEU A 290 5.73 1.52 -15.39
C LEU A 290 5.80 2.60 -16.48
N ARG A 291 6.73 2.46 -17.45
CA ARG A 291 6.86 3.40 -18.56
C ARG A 291 5.65 3.37 -19.50
N LYS A 292 5.18 2.18 -19.86
CA LYS A 292 4.06 1.99 -20.80
C LYS A 292 2.73 2.51 -20.22
N TYR A 293 2.52 2.30 -18.93
CA TYR A 293 1.28 2.67 -18.25
C TYR A 293 1.31 4.05 -17.57
N GLY A 294 2.36 4.85 -17.83
CA GLY A 294 2.40 6.24 -17.40
C GLY A 294 2.63 6.44 -15.90
N LEU A 295 3.42 5.58 -15.28
CA LEU A 295 3.76 5.61 -13.85
C LEU A 295 5.22 6.02 -13.61
N THR A 296 5.78 6.89 -14.44
CA THR A 296 7.14 7.41 -14.29
C THR A 296 7.14 8.81 -13.67
N SER A 297 8.31 9.25 -13.18
CA SER A 297 8.50 10.64 -12.71
C SER A 297 8.12 11.67 -13.79
N ASN A 298 8.39 11.39 -15.07
CA ASN A 298 8.00 12.26 -16.18
C ASN A 298 6.47 12.39 -16.32
N ASP A 299 5.71 11.34 -16.03
CA ASP A 299 4.26 11.38 -16.11
C ASP A 299 3.66 12.15 -14.93
N ILE A 300 4.27 12.06 -13.75
CA ILE A 300 3.94 12.90 -12.60
C ILE A 300 4.22 14.37 -12.94
N ILE A 301 5.38 14.70 -13.52
CA ILE A 301 5.74 16.07 -13.95
C ILE A 301 4.72 16.63 -14.94
N LYS A 302 4.27 15.84 -15.91
CA LYS A 302 3.20 16.25 -16.86
C LYS A 302 1.90 16.58 -16.12
N SER A 303 1.50 15.74 -15.17
CA SER A 303 0.29 15.93 -14.36
C SER A 303 0.40 17.16 -13.46
N VAL A 304 1.57 17.42 -12.88
CA VAL A 304 1.86 18.64 -12.12
C VAL A 304 1.67 19.87 -12.99
N ARG A 305 2.28 19.92 -14.17
CA ARG A 305 2.12 21.06 -15.08
C ARG A 305 0.67 21.27 -15.52
N LYS A 306 -0.10 20.18 -15.66
CA LYS A 306 -1.51 20.22 -16.04
C LYS A 306 -2.37 20.77 -14.89
N VAL A 307 -2.16 20.33 -13.65
CA VAL A 307 -2.94 20.80 -12.51
C VAL A 307 -2.65 22.27 -12.18
N LEU A 308 -1.41 22.73 -12.35
CA LEU A 308 -1.06 24.14 -12.16
C LEU A 308 -1.78 25.06 -13.14
N LYS A 309 -1.95 24.66 -14.40
CA LYS A 309 -2.77 25.41 -15.38
C LYS A 309 -4.23 25.48 -14.95
N LYS A 310 -4.79 24.40 -14.41
CA LYS A 310 -6.16 24.38 -13.88
C LYS A 310 -6.27 25.28 -12.63
N LYS A 311 -5.29 25.27 -11.74
CA LYS A 311 -5.26 26.12 -10.54
C LYS A 311 -5.39 27.60 -10.91
N THR A 312 -4.64 28.06 -11.94
CA THR A 312 -4.68 29.45 -12.39
C THR A 312 -6.07 29.85 -12.96
N SER A 313 -6.84 28.90 -13.49
CA SER A 313 -8.18 29.14 -14.03
C SER A 313 -9.30 28.91 -12.99
N PHE A 314 -8.98 28.36 -11.82
CA PHE A 314 -9.93 28.04 -10.76
C PHE A 314 -10.07 29.19 -9.75
N ASN A 315 -9.03 30.04 -9.65
CA ASN A 315 -9.01 31.30 -8.88
C ASN A 315 -9.53 32.45 -9.74
#